data_061375efbc4c92d8c9af1b25b832f7c7
#
_entry.id   061375efbc4c92d8c9af1b25b832f7c7
#
_cell.length_a   1.000
_cell.length_b   1.000
_cell.length_c   1.000
_cell.angle_alpha   90.00
_cell.angle_beta   90.00
_cell.angle_gamma   90.00
#
_symmetry.space_group_name_H-M   'P 1'
#
loop_
_entity.id
_entity.type
_entity.pdbx_description
1 polymer ?
#
loop_
_entity_poly.entity_id
_entity_poly.type
_entity_poly.pdbx_seq_one_letter_code
_entity_poly.pdbx_strand_id
1 'polypeptide(L)'
;MRAGSKLSWVLAAESGVLLVLPFPVAGPLPHWRAALAWIAFVPLLIALLVPRSGFGWQRVAQNTLIGYFCGILWYGGTCYWIESTMQMYGNLPPSVASILLVLFCLYLGLYFALFAFLVSLGQRATGSRVWTLISVPALWVAVELARARVTSFPWNQLGDSQIDNLLLTRLAPWTGAYGISFVLMAGNCAVASVFLFRGWRARLIPPTLALALAAGLSKGYTLHATPEIPHATAILLQPDLNVSGGNNWVGDEFDKRMQHFAALSEKACNPYYAGIPSSRTQVIQPDCKSPRPATSAIVWPESPAPFEDADPRFRHWISALAEDAHAPMIVGDIAVEREPGETGTAMYNSTAFVASDGTFVGRYDKMHLVPFGEYTPFPELLSFAGSLTDQVGHMTPGKRRVVFAADGHRYGVFICYESIFADEVRQFVKLGADVLVNISDDGWYGDTSAPWQHLNMSRMRAIENDRWLLVDTNSGVTAVIDPHGQVAQSAPRHAETSLTAHFNYVSRETFYTRHGDLLAWLCAIIAIVLAVDGAVQNNYRPGTKI
;
A
#
# COMPACT_ATOMS: atom_id res chain seq x y z
N MET A 1 6.03 23.15 34.47
CA MET A 1 5.90 21.76 33.95
C MET A 1 6.88 20.87 34.73
N ARG A 2 6.39 19.81 35.37
CA ARG A 2 7.24 18.91 36.17
C ARG A 2 8.10 18.04 35.24
N ALA A 3 9.29 17.63 35.68
CA ALA A 3 10.28 16.86 34.88
C ALA A 3 9.69 15.63 34.13
N GLY A 4 8.73 14.93 34.74
CA GLY A 4 8.04 13.79 34.12
C GLY A 4 7.13 14.12 32.92
N SER A 5 6.72 15.38 32.75
CA SER A 5 5.96 15.83 31.58
C SER A 5 6.87 16.02 30.35
N LYS A 6 8.06 16.62 30.55
CA LYS A 6 9.01 16.84 29.45
C LYS A 6 9.52 15.50 28.86
N LEU A 7 9.84 14.54 29.73
CA LEU A 7 10.30 13.21 29.28
C LEU A 7 9.28 12.53 28.36
N SER A 8 7.98 12.66 28.62
CA SER A 8 6.97 12.01 27.78
C SER A 8 6.89 12.58 26.37
N TRP A 9 7.14 13.87 26.19
CA TRP A 9 7.23 14.49 24.87
C TRP A 9 8.47 14.05 24.11
N VAL A 10 9.61 13.88 24.81
CA VAL A 10 10.84 13.33 24.22
C VAL A 10 10.61 11.89 23.77
N LEU A 11 10.02 11.05 24.62
CA LEU A 11 9.70 9.66 24.26
C LEU A 11 8.70 9.56 23.08
N ALA A 12 7.74 10.48 22.99
CA ALA A 12 6.83 10.54 21.84
C ALA A 12 7.57 10.94 20.55
N ALA A 13 8.50 11.89 20.64
CA ALA A 13 9.34 12.27 19.50
C ALA A 13 10.23 11.10 19.05
N GLU A 14 10.89 10.42 19.98
CA GLU A 14 11.70 9.23 19.70
C GLU A 14 10.89 8.15 18.99
N SER A 15 9.67 7.88 19.47
CA SER A 15 8.79 6.90 18.86
C SER A 15 8.38 7.33 17.45
N GLY A 16 8.01 8.60 17.25
CA GLY A 16 7.65 9.12 15.95
C GLY A 16 8.77 8.97 14.91
N VAL A 17 10.00 9.27 15.29
CA VAL A 17 11.19 9.11 14.43
C VAL A 17 11.50 7.63 14.20
N LEU A 18 11.50 6.81 15.27
CA LEU A 18 11.77 5.37 15.15
C LEU A 18 10.78 4.67 14.23
N LEU A 19 9.52 5.10 14.22
CA LEU A 19 8.47 4.53 13.37
C LEU A 19 8.66 4.84 11.87
N VAL A 20 9.42 5.88 11.51
CA VAL A 20 9.76 6.16 10.11
C VAL A 20 10.73 5.12 9.55
N LEU A 21 11.68 4.68 10.37
CA LEU A 21 12.81 3.87 9.92
C LEU A 21 12.46 2.48 9.37
N PRO A 22 11.41 1.76 9.84
CA PRO A 22 11.00 0.47 9.28
C PRO A 22 10.38 0.54 7.87
N PHE A 23 10.21 1.73 7.31
CA PHE A 23 9.66 1.94 5.97
C PHE A 23 10.72 2.51 5.02
N PRO A 24 10.55 2.39 3.70
CA PRO A 24 11.40 3.08 2.73
C PRO A 24 11.39 4.59 2.97
N VAL A 25 12.58 5.19 3.04
CA VAL A 25 12.76 6.65 3.17
C VAL A 25 13.43 7.21 1.92
N ALA A 26 14.39 6.46 1.37
CA ALA A 26 15.03 6.76 0.10
C ALA A 26 15.52 5.42 -0.49
N GLY A 27 14.91 4.98 -1.57
CA GLY A 27 15.21 3.68 -2.18
C GLY A 27 14.62 2.49 -1.39
N PRO A 28 15.04 1.25 -1.73
CA PRO A 28 14.56 0.02 -1.10
C PRO A 28 14.86 -0.03 0.39
N LEU A 29 14.01 -0.71 1.16
CA LEU A 29 14.19 -0.87 2.61
C LEU A 29 15.36 -1.82 2.92
N PRO A 30 16.41 -1.38 3.63
CA PRO A 30 17.42 -2.29 4.15
C PRO A 30 16.82 -3.27 5.17
N HIS A 31 17.06 -4.58 5.01
CA HIS A 31 16.44 -5.63 5.83
C HIS A 31 16.56 -5.42 7.35
N TRP A 32 17.70 -4.90 7.84
CA TRP A 32 17.91 -4.66 9.28
C TRP A 32 16.98 -3.60 9.86
N ARG A 33 16.49 -2.66 9.03
CA ARG A 33 15.59 -1.58 9.49
C ARG A 33 14.21 -2.11 9.85
N ALA A 34 13.74 -3.18 9.22
CA ALA A 34 12.48 -3.83 9.55
C ALA A 34 12.43 -4.28 11.03
N ALA A 35 13.59 -4.64 11.61
CA ALA A 35 13.69 -5.01 13.03
C ALA A 35 13.31 -3.86 13.98
N LEU A 36 13.45 -2.61 13.58
CA LEU A 36 13.09 -1.45 14.40
C LEU A 36 11.59 -1.36 14.69
N ALA A 37 10.74 -1.94 13.83
CA ALA A 37 9.30 -2.00 14.06
C ALA A 37 8.92 -2.71 15.38
N TRP A 38 9.78 -3.61 15.90
CA TRP A 38 9.57 -4.35 17.14
C TRP A 38 9.74 -3.51 18.41
N ILE A 39 10.36 -2.33 18.29
CA ILE A 39 10.67 -1.45 19.42
C ILE A 39 10.20 0.00 19.21
N ALA A 40 9.74 0.34 18.02
CA ALA A 40 9.46 1.73 17.65
C ALA A 40 8.31 2.37 18.46
N PHE A 41 7.34 1.58 18.94
CA PHE A 41 6.28 2.05 19.83
C PHE A 41 6.66 2.03 21.32
N VAL A 42 7.77 1.39 21.70
CA VAL A 42 8.15 1.26 23.12
C VAL A 42 8.24 2.61 23.84
N PRO A 43 8.90 3.65 23.28
CA PRO A 43 8.97 4.95 23.96
C PRO A 43 7.58 5.57 24.14
N LEU A 44 6.72 5.51 23.13
CA LEU A 44 5.34 6.02 23.22
C LEU A 44 4.53 5.28 24.30
N LEU A 45 4.59 3.94 24.32
CA LEU A 45 3.88 3.13 25.33
C LEU A 45 4.35 3.46 26.76
N ILE A 46 5.64 3.65 26.95
CA ILE A 46 6.19 4.12 28.23
C ILE A 46 5.63 5.51 28.55
N ALA A 47 5.65 6.43 27.57
CA ALA A 47 5.12 7.77 27.74
C ALA A 47 3.65 7.79 28.16
N LEU A 48 2.81 6.91 27.63
CA LEU A 48 1.39 6.84 27.92
C LEU A 48 1.08 6.16 29.27
N LEU A 49 1.87 5.14 29.67
CA LEU A 49 1.56 4.26 30.78
C LEU A 49 2.35 4.51 32.08
N VAL A 50 3.45 5.28 32.02
CA VAL A 50 4.18 5.68 33.23
C VAL A 50 3.27 6.52 34.15
N PRO A 51 3.27 6.25 35.48
CA PRO A 51 2.51 7.04 36.44
C PRO A 51 2.95 8.51 36.45
N ARG A 52 1.99 9.41 36.26
CA ARG A 52 2.18 10.87 36.35
C ARG A 52 1.17 11.47 37.29
N SER A 53 1.50 12.63 37.85
CA SER A 53 0.53 13.43 38.62
C SER A 53 -0.56 13.94 37.69
N GLY A 54 -1.81 13.74 38.04
CA GLY A 54 -3.00 14.10 37.28
C GLY A 54 -3.95 12.90 37.20
N PHE A 55 -5.22 13.12 37.41
CA PHE A 55 -6.24 12.08 37.44
C PHE A 55 -7.34 12.39 36.42
N GLY A 56 -8.04 11.35 36.00
CA GLY A 56 -9.22 11.50 35.18
C GLY A 56 -8.95 11.99 33.77
N TRP A 57 -9.84 12.84 33.27
CA TRP A 57 -9.86 13.31 31.89
C TRP A 57 -8.67 14.20 31.50
N GLN A 58 -8.06 14.90 32.48
CA GLN A 58 -6.85 15.69 32.20
C GLN A 58 -5.69 14.81 31.72
N ARG A 59 -5.53 13.60 32.29
CA ARG A 59 -4.52 12.64 31.86
C ARG A 59 -4.86 12.07 30.49
N VAL A 60 -6.13 11.76 30.23
CA VAL A 60 -6.59 11.32 28.91
C VAL A 60 -6.22 12.35 27.86
N ALA A 61 -6.57 13.64 28.08
CA ALA A 61 -6.25 14.72 27.16
C ALA A 61 -4.74 14.88 26.94
N GLN A 62 -3.92 14.81 27.99
CA GLN A 62 -2.46 14.89 27.87
C GLN A 62 -1.89 13.72 27.05
N ASN A 63 -2.35 12.50 27.29
CA ASN A 63 -1.91 11.32 26.54
C ASN A 63 -2.32 11.43 25.07
N THR A 64 -3.54 11.91 24.80
CA THR A 64 -4.04 12.14 23.43
C THR A 64 -3.13 13.12 22.67
N LEU A 65 -2.73 14.22 23.31
CA LEU A 65 -1.81 15.19 22.71
C LEU A 65 -0.41 14.62 22.49
N ILE A 66 0.09 13.78 23.41
CA ILE A 66 1.37 13.08 23.26
C ILE A 66 1.35 12.12 22.06
N GLY A 67 0.28 11.33 21.92
CA GLY A 67 0.08 10.48 20.75
C GLY A 67 -0.04 11.29 19.47
N TYR A 68 -0.81 12.37 19.49
CA TYR A 68 -0.97 13.28 18.35
C TYR A 68 0.38 13.79 17.84
N PHE A 69 1.22 14.28 18.75
CA PHE A 69 2.56 14.75 18.41
C PHE A 69 3.44 13.66 17.78
N CYS A 70 3.41 12.44 18.33
CA CYS A 70 4.09 11.28 17.74
C CYS A 70 3.63 11.02 16.30
N GLY A 71 2.32 11.06 16.06
CA GLY A 71 1.72 10.84 14.73
C GLY A 71 2.11 11.90 13.71
N ILE A 72 2.13 13.18 14.10
CA ILE A 72 2.58 14.27 13.21
C ILE A 72 4.01 14.00 12.72
N LEU A 73 4.92 13.62 13.62
CA LEU A 73 6.31 13.31 13.26
C LEU A 73 6.42 12.09 12.36
N TRP A 74 5.63 11.06 12.62
CA TRP A 74 5.65 9.86 11.79
C TRP A 74 5.17 10.14 10.37
N TYR A 75 4.01 10.82 10.21
CA TYR A 75 3.50 11.15 8.88
C TYR A 75 4.41 12.14 8.14
N GLY A 76 4.99 13.11 8.83
CA GLY A 76 5.98 14.00 8.24
C GLY A 76 7.21 13.25 7.70
N GLY A 77 7.65 12.21 8.39
CA GLY A 77 8.81 11.42 7.97
C GLY A 77 8.50 10.37 6.88
N THR A 78 7.30 9.78 6.86
CA THR A 78 6.94 8.73 5.89
C THR A 78 6.26 9.25 4.64
N CYS A 79 5.57 10.39 4.73
CA CYS A 79 4.78 10.97 3.64
C CYS A 79 5.35 12.30 3.11
N TYR A 80 6.62 12.62 3.37
CA TYR A 80 7.27 13.85 2.87
C TYR A 80 7.20 13.97 1.34
N TRP A 81 7.11 12.84 0.65
CA TRP A 81 7.00 12.77 -0.81
C TRP A 81 5.77 13.51 -1.36
N ILE A 82 4.72 13.69 -0.55
CA ILE A 82 3.52 14.47 -0.94
C ILE A 82 3.90 15.91 -1.26
N GLU A 83 4.78 16.54 -0.48
CA GLU A 83 5.30 17.87 -0.76
C GLU A 83 6.02 17.91 -2.11
N SER A 84 6.91 16.94 -2.36
CA SER A 84 7.66 16.83 -3.60
C SER A 84 6.72 16.67 -4.81
N THR A 85 5.69 15.83 -4.71
CA THR A 85 4.69 15.64 -5.76
C THR A 85 3.92 16.93 -6.05
N MET A 86 3.48 17.64 -5.01
CA MET A 86 2.77 18.91 -5.16
C MET A 86 3.62 20.01 -5.80
N GLN A 87 4.94 20.02 -5.55
CA GLN A 87 5.84 20.97 -6.20
C GLN A 87 6.11 20.60 -7.65
N MET A 88 6.44 19.33 -7.94
CA MET A 88 6.83 18.90 -9.27
C MET A 88 5.67 18.90 -10.27
N TYR A 89 4.50 18.46 -9.84
CA TYR A 89 3.35 18.23 -10.74
C TYR A 89 2.18 19.18 -10.49
N GLY A 90 2.00 19.65 -9.25
CA GLY A 90 0.97 20.64 -8.92
C GLY A 90 1.38 22.09 -9.16
N ASN A 91 2.63 22.35 -9.61
CA ASN A 91 3.18 23.70 -9.79
C ASN A 91 3.00 24.61 -8.55
N LEU A 92 2.91 24.02 -7.35
CA LEU A 92 2.73 24.80 -6.13
C LEU A 92 4.07 25.40 -5.65
N PRO A 93 4.05 26.65 -5.17
CA PRO A 93 5.22 27.19 -4.49
C PRO A 93 5.64 26.32 -3.30
N PRO A 94 6.95 26.15 -3.03
CA PRO A 94 7.43 25.30 -1.92
C PRO A 94 6.77 25.59 -0.58
N SER A 95 6.52 26.86 -0.25
CA SER A 95 5.86 27.25 0.99
C SER A 95 4.41 26.74 1.10
N VAL A 96 3.66 26.74 0.00
CA VAL A 96 2.28 26.24 -0.06
C VAL A 96 2.29 24.70 0.07
N ALA A 97 3.15 24.01 -0.67
CA ALA A 97 3.30 22.56 -0.59
C ALA A 97 3.68 22.09 0.83
N SER A 98 4.62 22.79 1.50
CA SER A 98 4.98 22.51 2.90
C SER A 98 3.81 22.73 3.85
N ILE A 99 3.02 23.81 3.69
CA ILE A 99 1.82 24.05 4.53
C ILE A 99 0.81 22.92 4.34
N LEU A 100 0.56 22.49 3.11
CA LEU A 100 -0.36 21.39 2.81
C LEU A 100 0.14 20.06 3.40
N LEU A 101 1.44 19.77 3.33
CA LEU A 101 2.01 18.61 4.03
C LEU A 101 1.79 18.70 5.54
N VAL A 102 2.00 19.86 6.16
CA VAL A 102 1.75 20.04 7.59
C VAL A 102 0.27 19.80 7.91
N LEU A 103 -0.67 20.35 7.13
CA LEU A 103 -2.10 20.11 7.31
C LEU A 103 -2.46 18.62 7.16
N PHE A 104 -1.87 17.94 6.21
CA PHE A 104 -2.00 16.49 6.03
C PHE A 104 -1.50 15.73 7.26
N CYS A 105 -0.32 16.07 7.78
CA CYS A 105 0.24 15.46 8.99
C CYS A 105 -0.62 15.74 10.23
N LEU A 106 -1.17 16.94 10.36
CA LEU A 106 -2.11 17.30 11.42
C LEU A 106 -3.39 16.46 11.33
N TYR A 107 -3.93 16.29 10.14
CA TYR A 107 -5.15 15.51 9.93
C TYR A 107 -4.92 14.01 10.23
N LEU A 108 -3.92 13.40 9.64
CA LEU A 108 -3.64 11.98 9.87
C LEU A 108 -3.05 11.70 11.26
N GLY A 109 -2.36 12.64 11.86
CA GLY A 109 -1.90 12.56 13.26
C GLY A 109 -3.03 12.28 14.25
N LEU A 110 -4.29 12.63 13.91
CA LEU A 110 -5.47 12.32 14.71
C LEU A 110 -5.65 10.80 14.97
N TYR A 111 -5.14 9.93 14.09
CA TYR A 111 -5.18 8.49 14.34
C TYR A 111 -4.25 8.06 15.48
N PHE A 112 -3.09 8.69 15.63
CA PHE A 112 -2.24 8.47 16.80
C PHE A 112 -2.83 9.10 18.07
N ALA A 113 -3.51 10.23 17.92
CA ALA A 113 -4.30 10.81 19.02
C ALA A 113 -5.41 9.84 19.46
N LEU A 114 -6.15 9.27 18.51
CA LEU A 114 -7.17 8.24 18.76
C LEU A 114 -6.57 7.02 19.45
N PHE A 115 -5.42 6.52 18.98
CA PHE A 115 -4.74 5.42 19.64
C PHE A 115 -4.41 5.72 21.10
N ALA A 116 -3.79 6.86 21.38
CA ALA A 116 -3.42 7.26 22.75
C ALA A 116 -4.66 7.51 23.64
N PHE A 117 -5.73 8.03 23.06
CA PHE A 117 -7.04 8.18 23.70
C PHE A 117 -7.61 6.80 24.09
N LEU A 118 -7.65 5.84 23.17
CA LEU A 118 -8.13 4.49 23.41
C LEU A 118 -7.30 3.74 24.45
N VAL A 119 -5.96 3.87 24.41
CA VAL A 119 -5.07 3.31 25.45
C VAL A 119 -5.41 3.90 26.82
N SER A 120 -5.68 5.20 26.89
CA SER A 120 -6.04 5.86 28.14
C SER A 120 -7.40 5.43 28.68
N LEU A 121 -8.38 5.25 27.81
CA LEU A 121 -9.69 4.70 28.19
C LEU A 121 -9.59 3.22 28.57
N GLY A 122 -8.81 2.42 27.86
CA GLY A 122 -8.52 1.04 28.21
C GLY A 122 -7.87 0.90 29.59
N GLN A 123 -6.99 1.84 29.97
CA GLN A 123 -6.41 1.88 31.31
C GLN A 123 -7.45 2.24 32.38
N ARG A 124 -8.41 3.10 32.07
CA ARG A 124 -9.54 3.41 32.96
C ARG A 124 -10.46 2.19 33.11
N ALA A 125 -10.83 1.56 32.01
CA ALA A 125 -11.71 0.40 31.97
C ALA A 125 -11.12 -0.78 32.76
N THR A 126 -9.86 -1.11 32.52
CA THR A 126 -9.22 -2.29 33.14
C THR A 126 -8.73 -2.04 34.57
N GLY A 127 -8.47 -0.80 34.95
CA GLY A 127 -7.81 -0.43 36.21
C GLY A 127 -6.38 -0.97 36.35
N SER A 128 -5.84 -1.63 35.33
CA SER A 128 -4.58 -2.37 35.36
C SER A 128 -3.71 -2.06 34.13
N ARG A 129 -2.45 -1.72 34.36
CA ARG A 129 -1.48 -1.52 33.27
C ARG A 129 -1.19 -2.84 32.50
N VAL A 130 -1.28 -3.98 33.17
CA VAL A 130 -1.06 -5.29 32.53
C VAL A 130 -2.15 -5.55 31.52
N TRP A 131 -3.41 -5.45 31.93
CA TRP A 131 -4.55 -5.68 31.05
C TRP A 131 -4.61 -4.64 29.92
N THR A 132 -4.23 -3.41 30.21
CA THR A 132 -4.08 -2.38 29.16
C THR A 132 -3.06 -2.78 28.12
N LEU A 133 -1.84 -3.21 28.53
CA LEU A 133 -0.81 -3.66 27.57
C LEU A 133 -1.27 -4.86 26.75
N ILE A 134 -2.03 -5.77 27.33
CA ILE A 134 -2.58 -6.92 26.60
C ILE A 134 -3.59 -6.45 25.52
N SER A 135 -4.33 -5.39 25.77
CA SER A 135 -5.32 -4.87 24.82
C SER A 135 -4.73 -3.95 23.74
N VAL A 136 -3.56 -3.34 23.98
CA VAL A 136 -2.92 -2.38 23.07
C VAL A 136 -2.79 -2.88 21.63
N PRO A 137 -2.41 -4.15 21.32
CA PRO A 137 -2.35 -4.65 19.96
C PRO A 137 -3.70 -4.55 19.23
N ALA A 138 -4.80 -4.87 19.92
CA ALA A 138 -6.14 -4.74 19.35
C ALA A 138 -6.52 -3.26 19.13
N LEU A 139 -6.16 -2.37 20.07
CA LEU A 139 -6.40 -0.93 19.93
C LEU A 139 -5.67 -0.33 18.74
N TRP A 140 -4.42 -0.76 18.48
CA TRP A 140 -3.66 -0.29 17.33
C TRP A 140 -4.27 -0.76 16.00
N VAL A 141 -4.59 -2.05 15.88
CA VAL A 141 -5.22 -2.61 14.68
C VAL A 141 -6.58 -1.96 14.41
N ALA A 142 -7.35 -1.66 15.45
CA ALA A 142 -8.62 -0.93 15.31
C ALA A 142 -8.40 0.48 14.72
N VAL A 143 -7.31 1.15 15.10
CA VAL A 143 -6.96 2.48 14.56
C VAL A 143 -6.47 2.38 13.11
N GLU A 144 -5.68 1.37 12.75
CA GLU A 144 -5.30 1.13 11.36
C GLU A 144 -6.53 0.85 10.48
N LEU A 145 -7.48 0.05 10.97
CA LEU A 145 -8.75 -0.19 10.27
C LEU A 145 -9.55 1.11 10.11
N ALA A 146 -9.66 1.94 11.16
CA ALA A 146 -10.35 3.23 11.09
C ALA A 146 -9.69 4.14 10.04
N ARG A 147 -8.36 4.20 9.99
CA ARG A 147 -7.63 4.95 8.97
C ARG A 147 -7.93 4.46 7.56
N ALA A 148 -7.95 3.16 7.36
CA ALA A 148 -8.25 2.56 6.06
C ALA A 148 -9.69 2.82 5.60
N ARG A 149 -10.68 2.82 6.54
CA ARG A 149 -12.12 2.90 6.21
C ARG A 149 -12.69 4.31 6.26
N VAL A 150 -12.13 5.21 7.08
CA VAL A 150 -12.65 6.58 7.25
C VAL A 150 -11.96 7.56 6.31
N THR A 151 -10.61 7.51 6.23
CA THR A 151 -9.85 8.43 5.37
C THR A 151 -9.43 7.81 4.03
N SER A 152 -9.70 6.52 3.84
CA SER A 152 -9.25 5.79 2.64
C SER A 152 -7.75 5.96 2.35
N PHE A 153 -6.92 5.95 3.44
CA PHE A 153 -5.47 6.08 3.32
C PHE A 153 -4.75 5.02 4.16
N PRO A 154 -4.82 3.73 3.77
CA PRO A 154 -4.12 2.63 4.46
C PRO A 154 -2.61 2.58 4.15
N TRP A 155 -2.00 3.69 3.80
CA TRP A 155 -0.59 3.80 3.43
C TRP A 155 0.34 3.42 4.59
N ASN A 156 1.31 2.51 4.36
CA ASN A 156 2.27 2.05 5.35
C ASN A 156 1.60 1.56 6.66
N GLN A 157 0.81 0.49 6.60
CA GLN A 157 0.41 -0.22 7.82
C GLN A 157 1.66 -0.78 8.51
N LEU A 158 1.64 -0.90 9.84
CA LEU A 158 2.81 -1.38 10.57
C LEU A 158 3.28 -2.75 10.08
N GLY A 159 2.33 -3.60 9.65
CA GLY A 159 2.59 -4.91 9.07
C GLY A 159 3.40 -4.87 7.78
N ASP A 160 3.23 -3.84 6.95
CA ASP A 160 3.94 -3.70 5.68
C ASP A 160 5.45 -3.54 5.88
N SER A 161 5.88 -3.09 7.05
CA SER A 161 7.30 -3.00 7.43
C SER A 161 8.02 -4.35 7.44
N GLN A 162 7.27 -5.46 7.49
CA GLN A 162 7.81 -6.82 7.58
C GLN A 162 7.71 -7.58 6.26
N ILE A 163 7.55 -6.91 5.15
CA ILE A 163 7.34 -7.54 3.84
C ILE A 163 8.44 -8.55 3.47
N ASP A 164 9.67 -8.34 3.93
CA ASP A 164 10.81 -9.23 3.70
C ASP A 164 11.00 -10.28 4.83
N ASN A 165 10.12 -10.30 5.83
CA ASN A 165 10.16 -11.26 6.92
C ASN A 165 9.29 -12.48 6.60
N LEU A 166 9.89 -13.48 5.93
CA LEU A 166 9.20 -14.69 5.47
C LEU A 166 8.51 -15.49 6.58
N LEU A 167 8.86 -15.27 7.85
CA LEU A 167 8.18 -15.92 8.97
C LEU A 167 6.87 -15.20 9.33
N LEU A 168 6.90 -13.86 9.41
CA LEU A 168 5.72 -13.08 9.79
C LEU A 168 4.71 -12.96 8.66
N THR A 169 5.18 -12.86 7.42
CA THR A 169 4.29 -12.77 6.25
C THR A 169 3.41 -14.00 6.07
N ARG A 170 3.74 -15.15 6.70
CA ARG A 170 2.85 -16.33 6.78
C ARG A 170 1.51 -16.06 7.46
N LEU A 171 1.38 -14.97 8.21
CA LEU A 171 0.11 -14.54 8.80
C LEU A 171 -0.81 -13.87 7.78
N ALA A 172 -0.26 -13.24 6.75
CA ALA A 172 -1.04 -12.43 5.83
C ALA A 172 -2.14 -13.20 5.06
N PRO A 173 -1.95 -14.46 4.63
CA PRO A 173 -3.02 -15.25 4.04
C PRO A 173 -4.20 -15.55 4.98
N TRP A 174 -4.03 -15.35 6.29
CA TRP A 174 -5.06 -15.54 7.31
C TRP A 174 -5.70 -14.25 7.78
N THR A 175 -4.92 -13.20 7.93
CA THR A 175 -5.31 -12.01 8.70
C THR A 175 -5.06 -10.70 7.96
N GLY A 176 -4.50 -10.76 6.76
CA GLY A 176 -3.95 -9.59 6.09
C GLY A 176 -2.75 -8.99 6.84
N ALA A 177 -2.31 -7.83 6.44
CA ALA A 177 -1.26 -7.07 7.12
C ALA A 177 -1.62 -6.74 8.58
N TYR A 178 -2.91 -6.72 8.93
CA TYR A 178 -3.39 -6.43 10.29
C TYR A 178 -2.89 -7.42 11.34
N GLY A 179 -2.78 -8.72 11.00
CA GLY A 179 -2.23 -9.71 11.93
C GLY A 179 -0.76 -9.51 12.20
N ILE A 180 0.00 -9.07 11.20
CA ILE A 180 1.41 -8.72 11.37
C ILE A 180 1.53 -7.47 12.25
N SER A 181 0.72 -6.43 12.01
CA SER A 181 0.64 -5.24 12.86
C SER A 181 0.32 -5.60 14.31
N PHE A 182 -0.64 -6.52 14.54
CA PHE A 182 -0.99 -7.00 15.88
C PHE A 182 0.21 -7.65 16.59
N VAL A 183 0.93 -8.52 15.91
CA VAL A 183 2.10 -9.23 16.45
C VAL A 183 3.24 -8.26 16.77
N LEU A 184 3.52 -7.32 15.88
CA LEU A 184 4.53 -6.28 16.10
C LEU A 184 4.19 -5.41 17.32
N MET A 185 2.93 -5.00 17.45
CA MET A 185 2.47 -4.23 18.59
C MET A 185 2.54 -5.05 19.89
N ALA A 186 2.22 -6.36 19.85
CA ALA A 186 2.40 -7.24 21.00
C ALA A 186 3.87 -7.35 21.43
N GLY A 187 4.80 -7.40 20.46
CA GLY A 187 6.23 -7.34 20.70
C GLY A 187 6.66 -6.04 21.38
N ASN A 188 6.19 -4.88 20.89
CA ASN A 188 6.42 -3.58 21.50
C ASN A 188 5.89 -3.53 22.95
N CYS A 189 4.69 -4.07 23.20
CA CYS A 189 4.12 -4.17 24.55
C CYS A 189 4.96 -5.05 25.47
N ALA A 190 5.45 -6.18 24.95
CA ALA A 190 6.33 -7.06 25.71
C ALA A 190 7.63 -6.37 26.11
N VAL A 191 8.29 -5.65 25.18
CA VAL A 191 9.49 -4.87 25.48
C VAL A 191 9.17 -3.73 26.45
N ALA A 192 8.09 -2.97 26.24
CA ALA A 192 7.68 -1.90 27.15
C ALA A 192 7.40 -2.40 28.57
N SER A 193 6.92 -3.64 28.73
CA SER A 193 6.64 -4.25 30.03
C SER A 193 7.89 -4.33 30.92
N VAL A 194 9.06 -4.53 30.33
CA VAL A 194 10.36 -4.59 31.05
C VAL A 194 10.65 -3.27 31.76
N PHE A 195 10.26 -2.15 31.17
CA PHE A 195 10.46 -0.81 31.72
C PHE A 195 9.34 -0.36 32.65
N LEU A 196 8.12 -0.82 32.41
CA LEU A 196 6.92 -0.43 33.15
C LEU A 196 6.71 -1.20 34.46
N PHE A 197 7.22 -2.42 34.55
CA PHE A 197 7.04 -3.28 35.71
C PHE A 197 8.39 -3.61 36.38
N ARG A 198 8.36 -3.66 37.71
CA ARG A 198 9.48 -4.09 38.52
C ARG A 198 9.35 -5.59 38.84
N GLY A 199 10.35 -6.37 38.52
CA GLY A 199 10.40 -7.79 38.87
C GLY A 199 10.92 -8.67 37.72
N TRP A 200 11.51 -9.82 38.10
CA TRP A 200 12.11 -10.75 37.14
C TRP A 200 11.05 -11.39 36.20
N ARG A 201 9.83 -11.59 36.70
CA ARG A 201 8.71 -12.16 35.89
C ARG A 201 8.39 -11.29 34.67
N ALA A 202 8.38 -9.97 34.81
CA ALA A 202 8.13 -9.06 33.69
C ALA A 202 9.22 -9.16 32.61
N ARG A 203 10.45 -9.49 32.99
CA ARG A 203 11.57 -9.67 32.05
C ARG A 203 11.48 -10.96 31.24
N LEU A 204 10.71 -11.95 31.70
CA LEU A 204 10.48 -13.20 30.97
C LEU A 204 9.36 -13.08 29.92
N ILE A 205 8.48 -12.09 30.02
CA ILE A 205 7.35 -11.92 29.09
C ILE A 205 7.82 -11.79 27.63
N PRO A 206 8.79 -10.91 27.28
CA PRO A 206 9.24 -10.77 25.89
C PRO A 206 9.79 -12.07 25.28
N PRO A 207 10.75 -12.76 25.91
CA PRO A 207 11.29 -13.99 25.32
C PRO A 207 10.27 -15.12 25.28
N THR A 208 9.35 -15.21 26.24
CA THR A 208 8.30 -16.24 26.24
C THR A 208 7.33 -16.03 25.08
N LEU A 209 6.91 -14.78 24.85
CA LEU A 209 6.02 -14.45 23.71
C LEU A 209 6.74 -14.66 22.37
N ALA A 210 8.01 -14.29 22.27
CA ALA A 210 8.81 -14.52 21.07
C ALA A 210 8.94 -16.02 20.75
N LEU A 211 9.20 -16.86 21.76
CA LEU A 211 9.27 -18.31 21.60
C LEU A 211 7.89 -18.91 21.22
N ALA A 212 6.82 -18.47 21.87
CA ALA A 212 5.47 -18.94 21.56
C ALA A 212 5.07 -18.55 20.13
N LEU A 213 5.38 -17.32 19.70
CA LEU A 213 5.17 -16.87 18.35
C LEU A 213 5.97 -17.68 17.33
N ALA A 214 7.28 -17.82 17.56
CA ALA A 214 8.14 -18.62 16.69
C ALA A 214 7.66 -20.07 16.56
N ALA A 215 7.26 -20.71 17.67
CA ALA A 215 6.72 -22.06 17.68
C ALA A 215 5.36 -22.15 16.95
N GLY A 216 4.48 -21.16 17.14
CA GLY A 216 3.20 -21.10 16.45
C GLY A 216 3.37 -20.92 14.93
N LEU A 217 4.20 -19.99 14.52
CA LEU A 217 4.44 -19.72 13.10
C LEU A 217 5.24 -20.84 12.40
N SER A 218 6.13 -21.54 13.11
CA SER A 218 6.89 -22.66 12.54
C SER A 218 6.00 -23.86 12.18
N LYS A 219 4.89 -24.06 12.92
CA LYS A 219 3.91 -25.13 12.67
C LYS A 219 2.72 -24.66 11.82
N GLY A 220 2.60 -23.37 11.58
CA GLY A 220 1.52 -22.78 10.81
C GLY A 220 1.63 -23.09 9.32
N TYR A 221 0.75 -22.48 8.57
CA TYR A 221 0.63 -22.59 7.12
C TYR A 221 2.01 -22.58 6.44
N THR A 222 2.45 -23.74 5.99
CA THR A 222 3.59 -23.82 5.09
C THR A 222 3.10 -23.34 3.73
N LEU A 223 3.41 -22.10 3.39
CA LEU A 223 3.38 -21.66 2.01
C LEU A 223 4.16 -22.72 1.23
N HIS A 224 3.54 -23.31 0.22
CA HIS A 224 4.12 -24.44 -0.51
C HIS A 224 5.50 -24.02 -1.01
N ALA A 225 6.52 -24.60 -0.43
CA ALA A 225 7.91 -24.17 -0.60
C ALA A 225 8.57 -24.74 -1.87
N THR A 226 7.82 -25.32 -2.77
CA THR A 226 8.35 -25.68 -4.09
C THR A 226 8.12 -24.52 -5.03
N PRO A 227 9.18 -23.82 -5.46
CA PRO A 227 9.06 -22.91 -6.59
C PRO A 227 8.63 -23.75 -7.79
N GLU A 228 7.36 -23.66 -8.15
CA GLU A 228 6.89 -24.19 -9.41
C GLU A 228 7.60 -23.41 -10.52
N ILE A 229 8.15 -24.12 -11.47
CA ILE A 229 8.75 -23.49 -12.66
C ILE A 229 7.64 -22.67 -13.33
N PRO A 230 7.84 -21.37 -13.56
CA PRO A 230 6.85 -20.54 -14.24
C PRO A 230 6.49 -21.09 -15.62
N HIS A 231 5.20 -21.19 -15.91
CA HIS A 231 4.68 -21.72 -17.19
C HIS A 231 4.06 -20.63 -18.06
N ALA A 232 3.72 -19.48 -17.48
CA ALA A 232 3.15 -18.35 -18.18
C ALA A 232 4.19 -17.24 -18.37
N THR A 233 4.04 -16.50 -19.46
CA THR A 233 4.93 -15.39 -19.79
C THR A 233 4.10 -14.17 -20.18
N ALA A 234 4.32 -13.01 -19.55
CA ALA A 234 3.77 -11.75 -19.99
C ALA A 234 4.88 -10.79 -20.42
N ILE A 235 4.52 -9.79 -21.21
CA ILE A 235 5.40 -8.65 -21.52
C ILE A 235 4.81 -7.43 -20.83
N LEU A 236 5.60 -6.85 -19.93
CA LEU A 236 5.25 -5.62 -19.20
C LEU A 236 6.01 -4.46 -19.82
N LEU A 237 5.30 -3.46 -20.32
CA LEU A 237 5.87 -2.32 -21.03
C LEU A 237 6.20 -1.18 -20.06
N GLN A 238 7.47 -0.76 -20.01
CA GLN A 238 7.91 0.42 -19.26
C GLN A 238 8.40 1.49 -20.23
N PRO A 239 7.52 2.44 -20.65
CA PRO A 239 7.88 3.42 -21.69
C PRO A 239 8.70 4.59 -21.17
N ASP A 240 8.82 4.78 -19.87
CA ASP A 240 9.58 5.84 -19.18
C ASP A 240 9.25 7.25 -19.71
N LEU A 241 7.97 7.50 -19.98
CA LEU A 241 7.53 8.81 -20.45
C LEU A 241 7.49 9.83 -19.31
N ASN A 242 7.90 11.05 -19.63
CA ASN A 242 7.83 12.14 -18.66
C ASN A 242 6.37 12.52 -18.37
N VAL A 243 5.96 12.41 -17.14
CA VAL A 243 4.60 12.70 -16.66
C VAL A 243 4.22 14.17 -16.85
N SER A 244 5.20 15.11 -16.75
CA SER A 244 4.97 16.55 -16.89
C SER A 244 5.15 17.08 -18.32
N GLY A 245 5.64 16.25 -19.23
CA GLY A 245 5.84 16.62 -20.62
C GLY A 245 4.52 16.55 -21.37
N GLY A 246 3.93 17.69 -21.74
CA GLY A 246 2.78 17.73 -22.63
C GLY A 246 3.06 16.92 -23.90
N ASN A 247 2.63 15.66 -23.88
CA ASN A 247 2.86 14.74 -24.98
C ASN A 247 1.90 15.08 -26.12
N ASN A 248 2.43 15.75 -27.12
CA ASN A 248 1.66 16.14 -28.29
C ASN A 248 1.52 14.92 -29.24
N TRP A 249 0.62 14.01 -28.89
CA TRP A 249 0.35 12.77 -29.64
C TRP A 249 -0.63 13.02 -30.79
N VAL A 250 -0.32 14.01 -31.63
CA VAL A 250 -1.18 14.45 -32.74
C VAL A 250 -0.54 14.11 -34.08
N GLY A 251 -1.34 13.69 -35.05
CA GLY A 251 -0.88 13.44 -36.42
C GLY A 251 0.12 12.27 -36.51
N ASP A 252 1.18 12.47 -37.30
CA ASP A 252 2.22 11.45 -37.55
C ASP A 252 3.02 11.06 -36.29
N GLU A 253 3.05 11.91 -35.29
CA GLU A 253 3.75 11.60 -34.03
C GLU A 253 3.03 10.51 -33.25
N PHE A 254 1.69 10.47 -33.29
CA PHE A 254 0.92 9.39 -32.68
C PHE A 254 1.33 8.03 -33.28
N ASP A 255 1.34 7.91 -34.62
CA ASP A 255 1.67 6.63 -35.27
C ASP A 255 3.11 6.19 -35.00
N LYS A 256 4.07 7.13 -34.98
CA LYS A 256 5.46 6.82 -34.62
C LYS A 256 5.57 6.28 -33.18
N ARG A 257 4.84 6.88 -32.26
CA ARG A 257 4.81 6.44 -30.85
C ARG A 257 4.15 5.06 -30.72
N MET A 258 3.02 4.84 -31.37
CA MET A 258 2.35 3.55 -31.35
C MET A 258 3.23 2.47 -31.99
N GLN A 259 3.91 2.76 -33.10
CA GLN A 259 4.88 1.85 -33.70
C GLN A 259 6.04 1.55 -32.76
N HIS A 260 6.51 2.54 -32.02
CA HIS A 260 7.57 2.36 -31.05
C HIS A 260 7.11 1.47 -29.87
N PHE A 261 5.92 1.70 -29.34
CA PHE A 261 5.36 0.87 -28.27
C PHE A 261 5.10 -0.57 -28.73
N ALA A 262 4.62 -0.75 -29.96
CA ALA A 262 4.48 -2.07 -30.56
C ALA A 262 5.86 -2.77 -30.64
N ALA A 263 6.88 -2.10 -31.12
CA ALA A 263 8.24 -2.65 -31.21
C ALA A 263 8.82 -3.00 -29.82
N LEU A 264 8.55 -2.21 -28.78
CA LEU A 264 8.94 -2.54 -27.39
C LEU A 264 8.16 -3.75 -26.86
N SER A 265 6.87 -3.84 -27.16
CA SER A 265 6.02 -4.95 -26.75
C SER A 265 6.43 -6.28 -27.39
N GLU A 266 7.10 -6.26 -28.53
CA GLU A 266 7.62 -7.44 -29.22
C GLU A 266 9.01 -7.86 -28.75
N LYS A 267 9.76 -7.00 -28.06
CA LYS A 267 11.14 -7.30 -27.63
C LYS A 267 11.18 -8.14 -26.37
N ALA A 268 11.42 -9.43 -26.51
CA ALA A 268 11.61 -10.36 -25.40
C ALA A 268 13.02 -10.30 -24.74
N CYS A 269 13.86 -9.31 -25.08
CA CYS A 269 15.32 -9.40 -24.85
C CYS A 269 15.89 -8.28 -23.99
N ASN A 270 15.08 -7.56 -23.28
CA ASN A 270 15.58 -6.49 -22.43
C ASN A 270 16.20 -7.02 -21.13
N PRO A 271 17.29 -6.41 -20.64
CA PRO A 271 17.89 -6.82 -19.38
C PRO A 271 16.94 -6.54 -18.20
N TYR A 272 16.98 -7.40 -17.20
CA TYR A 272 16.20 -7.25 -15.99
C TYR A 272 17.03 -7.62 -14.74
N TYR A 273 16.52 -7.31 -13.57
CA TYR A 273 17.08 -7.72 -12.30
C TYR A 273 16.33 -8.93 -11.72
N ALA A 274 17.06 -9.89 -11.16
CA ALA A 274 16.46 -10.85 -10.25
C ALA A 274 16.34 -10.20 -8.87
N GLY A 275 15.11 -9.89 -8.43
CA GLY A 275 14.84 -9.20 -7.17
C GLY A 275 14.70 -7.69 -7.30
N ILE A 276 14.74 -7.00 -6.17
CA ILE A 276 14.66 -5.53 -6.10
C ILE A 276 16.00 -4.93 -6.48
N PRO A 277 16.06 -3.96 -7.41
CA PRO A 277 17.31 -3.35 -7.80
C PRO A 277 18.03 -2.70 -6.61
N SER A 278 19.26 -3.08 -6.41
CA SER A 278 20.18 -2.48 -5.44
C SER A 278 21.57 -2.38 -6.05
N SER A 279 22.50 -1.69 -5.40
CA SER A 279 23.89 -1.61 -5.87
C SER A 279 24.61 -2.96 -5.99
N ARG A 280 24.03 -4.01 -5.41
CA ARG A 280 24.57 -5.39 -5.45
C ARG A 280 23.75 -6.32 -6.34
N THR A 281 22.68 -5.84 -6.97
CA THR A 281 21.81 -6.68 -7.80
C THR A 281 22.44 -6.90 -9.14
N GLN A 282 22.53 -8.15 -9.55
CA GLN A 282 23.08 -8.51 -10.85
C GLN A 282 22.03 -8.29 -11.94
N VAL A 283 22.42 -7.57 -12.99
CA VAL A 283 21.61 -7.44 -14.21
C VAL A 283 21.66 -8.76 -14.97
N ILE A 284 20.50 -9.31 -15.29
CA ILE A 284 20.37 -10.51 -16.11
C ILE A 284 20.08 -10.07 -17.54
N GLN A 285 20.89 -10.54 -18.47
CA GLN A 285 20.66 -10.37 -19.91
C GLN A 285 20.04 -11.66 -20.45
N PRO A 286 18.79 -11.63 -20.92
CA PRO A 286 18.15 -12.80 -21.52
C PRO A 286 18.83 -13.17 -22.85
N ASP A 287 18.74 -14.45 -23.23
CA ASP A 287 19.23 -14.93 -24.52
C ASP A 287 18.27 -14.48 -25.64
N CYS A 288 18.68 -13.46 -26.36
CA CYS A 288 17.91 -12.87 -27.46
C CYS A 288 17.96 -13.65 -28.77
N LYS A 289 18.66 -14.79 -28.82
CA LYS A 289 18.74 -15.63 -29.99
C LYS A 289 17.62 -16.67 -30.07
N SER A 290 16.94 -16.91 -28.95
CA SER A 290 15.82 -17.85 -28.89
C SER A 290 14.58 -17.26 -29.53
N PRO A 291 13.70 -18.08 -30.14
CA PRO A 291 12.38 -17.61 -30.57
C PRO A 291 11.61 -17.00 -29.37
N ARG A 292 10.80 -15.98 -29.66
CA ARG A 292 9.93 -15.38 -28.64
C ARG A 292 9.10 -16.47 -27.95
N PRO A 293 9.07 -16.56 -26.62
CA PRO A 293 8.19 -17.51 -25.93
C PRO A 293 6.73 -17.15 -26.20
N ALA A 294 5.86 -18.15 -26.19
CA ALA A 294 4.43 -17.92 -26.25
C ALA A 294 4.03 -16.94 -25.13
N THR A 295 3.39 -15.83 -25.50
CA THR A 295 3.05 -14.76 -24.58
C THR A 295 1.60 -14.92 -24.11
N SER A 296 1.41 -15.04 -22.81
CA SER A 296 0.09 -15.14 -22.18
C SER A 296 -0.65 -13.83 -22.08
N ALA A 297 0.08 -12.70 -22.01
CA ALA A 297 -0.48 -11.35 -22.05
C ALA A 297 0.58 -10.30 -22.35
N ILE A 298 0.17 -9.20 -22.98
CA ILE A 298 0.95 -7.96 -23.09
C ILE A 298 0.26 -6.92 -22.21
N VAL A 299 1.03 -6.27 -21.34
CA VAL A 299 0.52 -5.27 -20.40
C VAL A 299 1.17 -3.92 -20.69
N TRP A 300 0.36 -2.88 -20.78
CA TRP A 300 0.80 -1.50 -20.85
C TRP A 300 0.39 -0.77 -19.57
N PRO A 301 1.22 0.12 -19.03
CA PRO A 301 0.99 0.74 -17.74
C PRO A 301 -0.22 1.69 -17.73
N GLU A 302 -0.53 2.22 -16.55
CA GLU A 302 -1.54 3.27 -16.39
C GLU A 302 -1.22 4.40 -17.37
N SER A 303 -2.23 4.86 -18.09
CA SER A 303 -2.13 5.73 -19.27
C SER A 303 -1.04 6.82 -19.13
N PRO A 304 0.18 6.61 -19.62
CA PRO A 304 1.23 7.63 -19.60
C PRO A 304 1.01 8.67 -20.69
N ALA A 305 0.09 8.38 -21.62
CA ALA A 305 -0.30 9.24 -22.73
C ALA A 305 -1.83 9.23 -22.83
N PRO A 306 -2.45 10.28 -23.40
CA PRO A 306 -3.90 10.40 -23.51
C PRO A 306 -4.45 9.49 -24.60
N PHE A 307 -4.37 8.18 -24.38
CA PHE A 307 -5.03 7.20 -25.23
C PHE A 307 -6.50 7.15 -24.86
N GLU A 308 -7.36 7.65 -25.76
CA GLU A 308 -8.80 7.50 -25.60
C GLU A 308 -9.24 6.12 -26.10
N ASP A 309 -9.99 5.38 -25.27
CA ASP A 309 -10.47 4.04 -25.59
C ASP A 309 -11.36 4.01 -26.85
N ALA A 310 -12.02 5.12 -27.16
CA ALA A 310 -12.91 5.28 -28.32
C ALA A 310 -12.19 5.75 -29.60
N ASP A 311 -10.91 6.15 -29.53
CA ASP A 311 -10.15 6.60 -30.71
C ASP A 311 -9.97 5.42 -31.70
N PRO A 312 -10.50 5.52 -32.95
CA PRO A 312 -10.36 4.45 -33.93
C PRO A 312 -8.91 4.13 -34.29
N ARG A 313 -7.98 5.11 -34.22
CA ARG A 313 -6.56 4.90 -34.52
C ARG A 313 -5.91 4.08 -33.41
N PHE A 314 -6.18 4.43 -32.16
CA PHE A 314 -5.71 3.68 -31.00
C PHE A 314 -6.21 2.23 -31.04
N ARG A 315 -7.53 2.04 -31.25
CA ARG A 315 -8.12 0.71 -31.35
C ARG A 315 -7.51 -0.12 -32.47
N HIS A 316 -7.28 0.48 -33.64
CA HIS A 316 -6.66 -0.21 -34.77
C HIS A 316 -5.24 -0.71 -34.42
N TRP A 317 -4.40 0.14 -33.81
CA TRP A 317 -3.05 -0.23 -33.40
C TRP A 317 -3.03 -1.36 -32.36
N ILE A 318 -3.89 -1.27 -31.35
CA ILE A 318 -3.96 -2.28 -30.30
C ILE A 318 -4.52 -3.60 -30.81
N SER A 319 -5.56 -3.57 -31.65
CA SER A 319 -6.08 -4.77 -32.31
C SER A 319 -5.03 -5.46 -33.16
N ALA A 320 -4.34 -4.70 -34.02
CA ALA A 320 -3.29 -5.24 -34.88
C ALA A 320 -2.15 -5.87 -34.07
N LEU A 321 -1.71 -5.20 -32.98
CA LEU A 321 -0.65 -5.71 -32.12
C LEU A 321 -1.07 -7.00 -31.39
N ALA A 322 -2.31 -7.09 -30.93
CA ALA A 322 -2.83 -8.29 -30.28
C ALA A 322 -2.89 -9.48 -31.25
N GLU A 323 -3.33 -9.24 -32.51
CA GLU A 323 -3.37 -10.22 -33.58
C GLU A 323 -1.98 -10.70 -33.96
N ASP A 324 -1.03 -9.79 -34.22
CA ASP A 324 0.35 -10.10 -34.59
C ASP A 324 1.10 -10.84 -33.47
N ALA A 325 0.85 -10.46 -32.23
CA ALA A 325 1.41 -11.09 -31.06
C ALA A 325 0.78 -12.45 -30.72
N HIS A 326 -0.40 -12.74 -31.25
CA HIS A 326 -1.23 -13.86 -30.82
C HIS A 326 -1.43 -13.90 -29.29
N ALA A 327 -1.57 -12.73 -28.67
CA ALA A 327 -1.64 -12.57 -27.22
C ALA A 327 -2.68 -11.53 -26.81
N PRO A 328 -3.46 -11.77 -25.75
CA PRO A 328 -4.35 -10.76 -25.20
C PRO A 328 -3.57 -9.57 -24.66
N MET A 329 -4.19 -8.38 -24.69
CA MET A 329 -3.60 -7.15 -24.20
C MET A 329 -4.43 -6.54 -23.07
N ILE A 330 -3.70 -5.98 -22.10
CA ILE A 330 -4.21 -5.20 -20.97
C ILE A 330 -3.57 -3.82 -21.11
N VAL A 331 -4.35 -2.80 -21.44
CA VAL A 331 -3.82 -1.50 -21.86
C VAL A 331 -4.43 -0.38 -21.05
N GLY A 332 -3.58 0.39 -20.33
CA GLY A 332 -4.03 1.59 -19.64
C GLY A 332 -4.45 2.68 -20.64
N ASP A 333 -5.65 3.23 -20.45
CA ASP A 333 -6.25 4.25 -21.32
C ASP A 333 -7.13 5.24 -20.53
N ILE A 334 -7.74 6.18 -21.25
CA ILE A 334 -8.74 7.10 -20.73
C ILE A 334 -10.05 6.84 -21.46
N ALA A 335 -11.08 6.46 -20.71
CA ALA A 335 -12.41 6.35 -21.28
C ALA A 335 -13.18 7.65 -21.11
N VAL A 336 -13.90 8.06 -22.17
CA VAL A 336 -14.72 9.27 -22.20
C VAL A 336 -16.15 8.87 -22.56
N GLU A 337 -17.08 9.08 -21.64
CA GLU A 337 -18.51 8.77 -21.85
C GLU A 337 -19.38 10.02 -21.68
N ARG A 338 -20.42 10.12 -22.52
CA ARG A 338 -21.50 11.08 -22.28
C ARG A 338 -22.57 10.42 -21.44
N GLU A 339 -22.82 10.94 -20.25
CA GLU A 339 -23.93 10.46 -19.44
C GLU A 339 -25.28 10.86 -20.07
N PRO A 340 -26.21 9.91 -20.22
CA PRO A 340 -27.53 10.20 -20.80
C PRO A 340 -28.28 11.22 -19.92
N GLY A 341 -28.56 12.40 -20.47
CA GLY A 341 -29.31 13.47 -19.81
C GLY A 341 -28.46 14.52 -19.09
N GLU A 342 -27.15 14.39 -19.06
CA GLU A 342 -26.24 15.41 -18.55
C GLU A 342 -25.53 16.15 -19.71
N THR A 343 -25.19 17.43 -19.47
CA THR A 343 -24.47 18.27 -20.46
C THR A 343 -22.97 18.05 -20.43
N GLY A 344 -22.47 17.16 -19.54
CA GLY A 344 -21.05 16.88 -19.32
C GLY A 344 -20.58 15.52 -19.87
N THR A 345 -19.28 15.39 -20.04
CA THR A 345 -18.59 14.12 -20.31
C THR A 345 -17.95 13.60 -19.05
N ALA A 346 -18.17 12.31 -18.72
CA ALA A 346 -17.45 11.63 -17.65
C ALA A 346 -16.14 11.07 -18.22
N MET A 347 -15.04 11.32 -17.52
CA MET A 347 -13.71 10.78 -17.85
C MET A 347 -13.32 9.74 -16.81
N TYR A 348 -12.81 8.60 -17.26
CA TYR A 348 -12.38 7.51 -16.40
C TYR A 348 -10.92 7.18 -16.67
N ASN A 349 -10.14 7.00 -15.61
CA ASN A 349 -8.86 6.34 -15.68
C ASN A 349 -9.14 4.84 -15.81
N SER A 350 -8.79 4.25 -16.94
CA SER A 350 -9.34 2.96 -17.35
C SER A 350 -8.25 2.01 -17.84
N THR A 351 -8.62 0.76 -18.03
CA THR A 351 -7.84 -0.22 -18.75
C THR A 351 -8.72 -0.99 -19.71
N ALA A 352 -8.34 -1.01 -20.98
CA ALA A 352 -8.97 -1.80 -22.02
C ALA A 352 -8.43 -3.24 -22.01
N PHE A 353 -9.29 -4.17 -22.37
CA PHE A 353 -8.94 -5.57 -22.58
C PHE A 353 -9.22 -5.97 -24.01
N VAL A 354 -8.18 -6.50 -24.65
CA VAL A 354 -8.22 -6.92 -26.03
C VAL A 354 -7.82 -8.38 -26.12
N ALA A 355 -8.66 -9.20 -26.73
CA ALA A 355 -8.37 -10.61 -26.96
C ALA A 355 -7.27 -10.78 -28.02
N SER A 356 -6.68 -11.97 -28.09
CA SER A 356 -5.63 -12.32 -29.05
C SER A 356 -6.07 -12.23 -30.53
N ASP A 357 -7.37 -12.11 -30.80
CA ASP A 357 -7.94 -11.87 -32.14
C ASP A 357 -8.20 -10.37 -32.43
N GLY A 358 -7.67 -9.47 -31.61
CA GLY A 358 -7.84 -8.02 -31.73
C GLY A 358 -9.18 -7.48 -31.23
N THR A 359 -10.08 -8.34 -30.73
CA THR A 359 -11.41 -7.91 -30.26
C THR A 359 -11.31 -7.22 -28.90
N PHE A 360 -11.87 -6.02 -28.75
CA PHE A 360 -12.05 -5.36 -27.46
C PHE A 360 -13.17 -6.06 -26.67
N VAL A 361 -12.81 -6.75 -25.60
CA VAL A 361 -13.74 -7.61 -24.84
C VAL A 361 -14.25 -6.97 -23.55
N GLY A 362 -13.66 -5.88 -23.11
CA GLY A 362 -14.12 -5.17 -21.92
C GLY A 362 -13.22 -4.04 -21.46
N ARG A 363 -13.64 -3.39 -20.38
CA ARG A 363 -12.96 -2.27 -19.74
C ARG A 363 -13.16 -2.35 -18.22
N TYR A 364 -12.14 -1.96 -17.48
CA TYR A 364 -12.20 -1.67 -16.05
C TYR A 364 -11.90 -0.20 -15.82
N ASP A 365 -12.72 0.47 -15.03
CA ASP A 365 -12.54 1.88 -14.63
C ASP A 365 -12.09 1.94 -13.18
N LYS A 366 -11.06 2.72 -12.89
CA LYS A 366 -10.49 2.92 -11.56
C LYS A 366 -11.55 3.37 -10.56
N MET A 367 -11.73 2.62 -9.48
CA MET A 367 -12.75 2.87 -8.47
C MET A 367 -12.25 3.79 -7.34
N HIS A 368 -10.98 3.64 -6.96
CA HIS A 368 -10.34 4.42 -5.91
C HIS A 368 -9.40 5.47 -6.50
N LEU A 369 -9.96 6.66 -6.71
CA LEU A 369 -9.23 7.80 -7.26
C LEU A 369 -8.26 8.40 -6.23
N VAL A 370 -7.15 8.96 -6.72
CA VAL A 370 -6.16 9.66 -5.90
C VAL A 370 -6.69 11.05 -5.52
N PRO A 371 -6.87 11.34 -4.23
CA PRO A 371 -7.29 12.68 -3.79
C PRO A 371 -6.27 13.74 -4.23
N PHE A 372 -6.75 14.87 -4.73
CA PHE A 372 -5.98 15.99 -5.28
C PHE A 372 -5.13 15.67 -6.53
N GLY A 373 -5.04 14.42 -6.96
CA GLY A 373 -4.46 14.03 -8.24
C GLY A 373 -5.54 13.86 -9.30
N GLU A 374 -6.55 13.05 -9.04
CA GLU A 374 -7.58 12.70 -10.01
C GLU A 374 -8.95 13.36 -9.71
N TYR A 375 -9.14 13.83 -8.48
CA TYR A 375 -10.32 14.60 -8.08
C TYR A 375 -10.00 15.54 -6.91
N THR A 376 -10.79 16.61 -6.78
CA THR A 376 -10.69 17.51 -5.62
C THR A 376 -11.71 17.09 -4.56
N PRO A 377 -11.26 16.63 -3.36
CA PRO A 377 -12.17 16.37 -2.25
C PRO A 377 -12.87 17.65 -1.81
N PHE A 378 -14.18 17.58 -1.53
CA PHE A 378 -14.97 18.74 -1.08
C PHE A 378 -14.75 20.00 -1.93
N PRO A 379 -15.05 19.98 -3.25
CA PRO A 379 -14.67 21.04 -4.18
C PRO A 379 -15.23 22.42 -3.79
N GLU A 380 -16.38 22.46 -3.12
CA GLU A 380 -16.97 23.72 -2.62
C GLU A 380 -16.11 24.38 -1.54
N LEU A 381 -15.42 23.59 -0.71
CA LEU A 381 -14.57 24.08 0.37
C LEU A 381 -13.11 24.30 -0.08
N LEU A 382 -12.64 23.47 -1.00
CA LEU A 382 -11.24 23.40 -1.43
C LEU A 382 -11.05 23.85 -2.89
N SER A 383 -11.89 24.80 -3.37
CA SER A 383 -11.84 25.30 -4.74
C SER A 383 -10.45 25.86 -5.16
N PHE A 384 -9.66 26.35 -4.19
CA PHE A 384 -8.30 26.81 -4.42
C PHE A 384 -7.31 25.67 -4.78
N ALA A 385 -7.66 24.43 -4.51
CA ALA A 385 -6.83 23.25 -4.83
C ALA A 385 -7.16 22.66 -6.21
N GLY A 386 -8.10 23.24 -6.96
CA GLY A 386 -8.48 22.79 -8.31
C GLY A 386 -7.29 22.76 -9.28
N SER A 387 -6.35 23.67 -9.14
CA SER A 387 -5.12 23.70 -9.96
C SER A 387 -4.23 22.45 -9.77
N LEU A 388 -4.39 21.69 -8.68
CA LEU A 388 -3.68 20.43 -8.48
C LEU A 388 -4.22 19.31 -9.38
N THR A 389 -5.53 19.36 -9.69
CA THR A 389 -6.20 18.37 -10.55
C THR A 389 -6.23 18.79 -12.03
N ASP A 390 -5.88 20.03 -12.37
CA ASP A 390 -5.95 20.55 -13.73
C ASP A 390 -5.05 19.81 -14.72
N GLN A 391 -3.98 19.15 -14.25
CA GLN A 391 -3.07 18.38 -15.11
C GLN A 391 -3.61 17.01 -15.53
N VAL A 392 -4.45 16.39 -14.70
CA VAL A 392 -5.00 15.05 -14.95
C VAL A 392 -6.48 15.12 -15.33
N GLY A 393 -7.15 16.23 -15.02
CA GLY A 393 -8.59 16.40 -15.20
C GLY A 393 -9.40 15.86 -14.01
N HIS A 394 -10.71 16.11 -14.02
CA HIS A 394 -11.63 15.54 -13.04
C HIS A 394 -12.07 14.15 -13.51
N MET A 395 -11.48 13.12 -12.91
CA MET A 395 -11.85 11.74 -13.19
C MET A 395 -13.12 11.33 -12.45
N THR A 396 -13.88 10.46 -13.06
CA THR A 396 -15.08 9.84 -12.48
C THR A 396 -14.71 8.47 -11.94
N PRO A 397 -15.10 8.10 -10.70
CA PRO A 397 -14.81 6.78 -10.17
C PRO A 397 -15.60 5.69 -10.86
N GLY A 398 -14.96 4.56 -11.16
CA GLY A 398 -15.59 3.33 -11.65
C GLY A 398 -16.60 2.77 -10.64
N LYS A 399 -17.58 2.02 -11.13
CA LYS A 399 -18.70 1.52 -10.30
C LYS A 399 -18.66 0.00 -10.07
N ARG A 400 -17.81 -0.73 -10.78
CA ARG A 400 -17.80 -2.21 -10.73
C ARG A 400 -16.40 -2.78 -10.96
N ARG A 401 -16.13 -3.88 -10.30
CA ARG A 401 -14.93 -4.70 -10.51
C ARG A 401 -15.13 -5.60 -11.70
N VAL A 402 -14.11 -5.72 -12.52
CA VAL A 402 -14.13 -6.59 -13.70
C VAL A 402 -12.91 -7.51 -13.65
N VAL A 403 -13.12 -8.79 -13.94
CA VAL A 403 -12.07 -9.79 -14.11
C VAL A 403 -12.16 -10.29 -15.54
N PHE A 404 -11.03 -10.33 -16.23
CA PHE A 404 -10.97 -10.66 -17.64
C PHE A 404 -10.56 -12.09 -17.84
N ALA A 405 -11.22 -12.76 -18.76
CA ALA A 405 -10.90 -14.12 -19.14
C ALA A 405 -10.17 -14.11 -20.50
N ALA A 406 -9.01 -14.74 -20.54
CA ALA A 406 -8.28 -15.01 -21.77
C ALA A 406 -7.60 -16.38 -21.66
N ASP A 407 -7.67 -17.20 -22.69
CA ASP A 407 -7.01 -18.51 -22.81
C ASP A 407 -7.24 -19.45 -21.61
N GLY A 408 -8.45 -19.40 -21.04
CA GLY A 408 -8.84 -20.24 -19.90
C GLY A 408 -8.40 -19.71 -18.54
N HIS A 409 -7.72 -18.57 -18.47
CA HIS A 409 -7.24 -17.91 -17.24
C HIS A 409 -7.94 -16.57 -17.03
N ARG A 410 -7.89 -16.08 -15.77
CA ARG A 410 -8.56 -14.85 -15.36
C ARG A 410 -7.58 -13.86 -14.76
N TYR A 411 -7.62 -12.64 -15.24
CA TYR A 411 -6.77 -11.54 -14.83
C TYR A 411 -7.59 -10.55 -13.98
N GLY A 412 -7.16 -10.33 -12.75
CA GLY A 412 -7.70 -9.29 -11.86
C GLY A 412 -6.85 -8.03 -11.98
N VAL A 413 -7.36 -7.01 -12.66
CA VAL A 413 -6.61 -5.78 -12.91
C VAL A 413 -7.12 -4.66 -12.03
N PHE A 414 -6.20 -3.95 -11.40
CA PHE A 414 -6.47 -2.73 -10.62
C PHE A 414 -5.39 -1.68 -10.94
N ILE A 415 -5.76 -0.41 -10.76
CA ILE A 415 -4.97 0.69 -11.30
C ILE A 415 -4.27 1.44 -10.14
N CYS A 416 -2.92 1.48 -10.20
CA CYS A 416 -2.06 2.36 -9.39
C CYS A 416 -2.38 2.31 -7.88
N TYR A 417 -2.81 3.43 -7.33
CA TYR A 417 -3.19 3.63 -5.94
C TYR A 417 -4.13 2.56 -5.36
N GLU A 418 -4.90 1.86 -6.19
CA GLU A 418 -5.80 0.79 -5.73
C GLU A 418 -5.07 -0.37 -5.05
N SER A 419 -3.79 -0.56 -5.34
CA SER A 419 -2.97 -1.61 -4.72
C SER A 419 -2.83 -1.47 -3.20
N ILE A 420 -3.02 -0.27 -2.64
CA ILE A 420 -2.93 -0.09 -1.20
C ILE A 420 -4.16 -0.59 -0.44
N PHE A 421 -5.29 -0.81 -1.13
CA PHE A 421 -6.55 -1.24 -0.53
C PHE A 421 -6.67 -2.78 -0.52
N ALA A 422 -6.24 -3.40 0.55
CA ALA A 422 -6.24 -4.85 0.71
C ALA A 422 -7.64 -5.48 0.50
N ASP A 423 -8.68 -4.83 1.05
CA ASP A 423 -10.06 -5.29 0.90
C ASP A 423 -10.58 -5.17 -0.54
N GLU A 424 -10.07 -4.20 -1.30
CA GLU A 424 -10.40 -4.04 -2.71
C GLU A 424 -9.74 -5.12 -3.57
N VAL A 425 -8.43 -5.29 -3.44
CA VAL A 425 -7.66 -6.23 -4.27
C VAL A 425 -8.15 -7.68 -4.08
N ARG A 426 -8.50 -8.09 -2.84
CA ARG A 426 -9.04 -9.43 -2.61
C ARG A 426 -10.36 -9.71 -3.35
N GLN A 427 -11.14 -8.67 -3.68
CA GLN A 427 -12.40 -8.88 -4.41
C GLN A 427 -12.16 -9.38 -5.84
N PHE A 428 -11.10 -8.96 -6.50
CA PHE A 428 -10.75 -9.51 -7.81
C PHE A 428 -10.46 -11.01 -7.73
N VAL A 429 -9.78 -11.45 -6.68
CA VAL A 429 -9.53 -12.89 -6.44
C VAL A 429 -10.83 -13.64 -6.13
N LYS A 430 -11.74 -13.05 -5.35
CA LYS A 430 -13.09 -13.63 -5.12
C LYS A 430 -13.93 -13.73 -6.39
N LEU A 431 -13.71 -12.86 -7.35
CA LEU A 431 -14.35 -12.93 -8.68
C LEU A 431 -13.64 -13.95 -9.59
N GLY A 432 -12.61 -14.62 -9.08
CA GLY A 432 -11.94 -15.74 -9.73
C GLY A 432 -10.65 -15.38 -10.47
N ALA A 433 -10.00 -14.26 -10.14
CA ALA A 433 -8.70 -13.94 -10.73
C ALA A 433 -7.65 -14.98 -10.35
N ASP A 434 -6.96 -15.53 -11.36
CA ASP A 434 -5.86 -16.49 -11.22
C ASP A 434 -4.51 -15.80 -11.11
N VAL A 435 -4.41 -14.58 -11.60
CA VAL A 435 -3.27 -13.67 -11.52
C VAL A 435 -3.77 -12.25 -11.29
N LEU A 436 -2.97 -11.47 -10.56
CA LEU A 436 -3.23 -10.05 -10.32
C LEU A 436 -2.33 -9.20 -11.22
N VAL A 437 -2.85 -8.07 -11.69
CA VAL A 437 -2.11 -7.10 -12.49
C VAL A 437 -2.36 -5.71 -11.91
N ASN A 438 -1.29 -5.01 -11.57
CA ASN A 438 -1.34 -3.60 -11.19
C ASN A 438 -0.67 -2.77 -12.29
N ILE A 439 -1.44 -2.00 -13.01
CA ILE A 439 -0.91 -1.00 -13.93
C ILE A 439 -0.80 0.34 -13.20
N SER A 440 0.34 1.03 -13.32
CA SER A 440 0.64 2.22 -12.52
C SER A 440 1.47 3.24 -13.26
N ASP A 441 1.36 4.51 -12.86
CA ASP A 441 2.32 5.54 -13.21
C ASP A 441 2.95 6.14 -11.94
N ASP A 442 3.92 5.43 -11.38
CA ASP A 442 4.66 5.88 -10.21
C ASP A 442 5.60 7.07 -10.50
N GLY A 443 5.68 7.52 -11.75
CA GLY A 443 6.39 8.74 -12.15
C GLY A 443 5.90 9.97 -11.39
N TRP A 444 4.61 10.02 -11.03
CA TRP A 444 4.02 11.06 -10.18
C TRP A 444 4.68 11.20 -8.81
N TYR A 445 5.39 10.19 -8.34
CA TYR A 445 6.10 10.23 -7.06
C TYR A 445 7.56 10.68 -7.19
N GLY A 446 8.10 10.77 -8.42
CA GLY A 446 9.51 11.10 -8.67
C GLY A 446 10.49 10.16 -7.95
N ASP A 447 11.68 10.67 -7.64
CA ASP A 447 12.74 9.93 -6.94
C ASP A 447 12.60 9.98 -5.41
N THR A 448 11.39 9.81 -4.91
CA THR A 448 11.09 9.79 -3.48
C THR A 448 11.01 8.37 -2.92
N SER A 449 10.56 8.25 -1.67
CA SER A 449 10.30 6.95 -1.04
C SER A 449 9.02 6.27 -1.54
N ALA A 450 8.10 7.03 -2.15
CA ALA A 450 6.76 6.54 -2.45
C ALA A 450 6.71 5.35 -3.41
N PRO A 451 7.48 5.27 -4.51
CA PRO A 451 7.47 4.09 -5.38
C PRO A 451 7.86 2.80 -4.64
N TRP A 452 8.79 2.89 -3.70
CA TRP A 452 9.23 1.75 -2.90
C TRP A 452 8.22 1.35 -1.82
N GLN A 453 7.56 2.33 -1.23
CA GLN A 453 6.45 2.10 -0.29
C GLN A 453 5.27 1.46 -1.01
N HIS A 454 4.92 1.97 -2.19
CA HIS A 454 3.85 1.46 -3.05
C HIS A 454 4.10 0.01 -3.48
N LEU A 455 5.33 -0.28 -3.95
CA LEU A 455 5.74 -1.65 -4.27
C LEU A 455 5.59 -2.59 -3.07
N ASN A 456 6.01 -2.19 -1.86
CA ASN A 456 5.92 -3.04 -0.68
C ASN A 456 4.47 -3.33 -0.27
N MET A 457 3.57 -2.35 -0.40
CA MET A 457 2.14 -2.57 -0.19
C MET A 457 1.54 -3.50 -1.26
N SER A 458 1.93 -3.34 -2.52
CA SER A 458 1.52 -4.24 -3.61
C SER A 458 2.02 -5.69 -3.37
N ARG A 459 3.25 -5.86 -2.89
CA ARG A 459 3.81 -7.16 -2.51
C ARG A 459 2.97 -7.86 -1.42
N MET A 460 2.46 -7.08 -0.46
CA MET A 460 1.57 -7.63 0.57
C MET A 460 0.27 -8.17 -0.02
N ARG A 461 -0.28 -7.54 -1.07
CA ARG A 461 -1.48 -8.04 -1.79
C ARG A 461 -1.25 -9.42 -2.40
N ALA A 462 -0.06 -9.65 -2.97
CA ALA A 462 0.30 -10.96 -3.51
C ALA A 462 0.26 -12.06 -2.42
N ILE A 463 0.84 -11.77 -1.25
CA ILE A 463 0.88 -12.71 -0.11
C ILE A 463 -0.52 -12.97 0.45
N GLU A 464 -1.28 -11.91 0.71
CA GLU A 464 -2.63 -11.98 1.29
C GLU A 464 -3.57 -12.87 0.47
N ASN A 465 -3.41 -12.85 -0.84
CA ASN A 465 -4.29 -13.53 -1.77
C ASN A 465 -3.67 -14.81 -2.37
N ASP A 466 -2.40 -15.10 -2.07
CA ASP A 466 -1.66 -16.24 -2.64
C ASP A 466 -1.71 -16.19 -4.17
N ARG A 467 -1.32 -15.04 -4.75
CA ARG A 467 -1.35 -14.77 -6.19
C ARG A 467 -0.03 -14.20 -6.67
N TRP A 468 0.35 -14.59 -7.89
CA TRP A 468 1.31 -13.81 -8.64
C TRP A 468 0.72 -12.43 -8.93
N LEU A 469 1.57 -11.42 -8.84
CA LEU A 469 1.21 -10.05 -9.15
C LEU A 469 2.21 -9.47 -10.15
N LEU A 470 1.69 -9.06 -11.29
CA LEU A 470 2.42 -8.32 -12.30
C LEU A 470 2.23 -6.82 -12.03
N VAL A 471 3.30 -6.14 -11.69
CA VAL A 471 3.31 -4.68 -11.50
C VAL A 471 3.94 -4.06 -12.74
N ASP A 472 3.14 -3.37 -13.51
CA ASP A 472 3.58 -2.68 -14.73
C ASP A 472 3.48 -1.17 -14.55
N THR A 473 4.61 -0.47 -14.70
CA THR A 473 4.68 0.96 -14.40
C THR A 473 5.31 1.74 -15.54
N ASN A 474 4.87 2.99 -15.73
CA ASN A 474 5.51 3.89 -16.69
C ASN A 474 7.00 4.12 -16.35
N SER A 475 7.31 4.62 -15.16
CA SER A 475 8.69 4.94 -14.72
C SER A 475 8.98 4.53 -13.27
N GLY A 476 8.07 3.76 -12.65
CA GLY A 476 8.21 3.24 -11.30
C GLY A 476 9.10 2.00 -11.21
N VAL A 477 8.66 1.01 -10.44
CA VAL A 477 9.32 -0.30 -10.32
C VAL A 477 8.44 -1.34 -11.01
N THR A 478 8.66 -1.56 -12.31
CA THR A 478 8.04 -2.68 -13.03
C THR A 478 8.62 -3.99 -12.51
N ALA A 479 7.75 -4.90 -12.02
CA ALA A 479 8.18 -6.09 -11.30
C ALA A 479 7.21 -7.25 -11.42
N VAL A 480 7.74 -8.46 -11.24
CA VAL A 480 7.00 -9.70 -11.07
C VAL A 480 7.12 -10.13 -9.61
N ILE A 481 6.00 -10.29 -8.94
CA ILE A 481 5.94 -10.63 -7.52
C ILE A 481 5.31 -12.01 -7.38
N ASP A 482 6.01 -12.90 -6.68
CA ASP A 482 5.50 -14.24 -6.40
C ASP A 482 4.46 -14.26 -5.27
N PRO A 483 3.72 -15.36 -5.05
CA PRO A 483 2.73 -15.46 -3.97
C PRO A 483 3.30 -15.33 -2.55
N HIS A 484 4.63 -15.33 -2.41
CA HIS A 484 5.32 -15.10 -1.14
C HIS A 484 5.72 -13.63 -0.94
N GLY A 485 5.37 -12.77 -1.91
CA GLY A 485 5.73 -11.36 -1.91
C GLY A 485 7.19 -11.08 -2.28
N GLN A 486 7.91 -12.10 -2.80
CA GLN A 486 9.26 -11.89 -3.30
C GLN A 486 9.20 -11.28 -4.69
N VAL A 487 10.05 -10.31 -4.94
CA VAL A 487 10.25 -9.77 -6.28
C VAL A 487 11.10 -10.78 -7.06
N ALA A 488 10.45 -11.54 -7.95
CA ALA A 488 11.13 -12.54 -8.77
C ALA A 488 11.95 -11.87 -9.88
N GLN A 489 11.38 -10.85 -10.51
CA GLN A 489 12.01 -10.10 -11.60
C GLN A 489 11.63 -8.63 -11.48
N SER A 490 12.52 -7.72 -11.91
CA SER A 490 12.22 -6.30 -12.03
C SER A 490 12.99 -5.65 -13.18
N ALA A 491 12.40 -4.62 -13.78
CA ALA A 491 13.06 -3.76 -14.74
C ALA A 491 13.89 -2.67 -14.05
N PRO A 492 14.92 -2.12 -14.71
CA PRO A 492 15.59 -0.91 -14.24
C PRO A 492 14.62 0.28 -14.23
N ARG A 493 14.63 1.08 -13.17
CA ARG A 493 13.91 2.37 -13.17
C ARG A 493 14.58 3.35 -14.15
N HIS A 494 13.80 4.33 -14.63
CA HIS A 494 14.25 5.38 -15.56
C HIS A 494 14.91 4.80 -16.81
N ALA A 495 14.35 3.73 -17.33
CA ALA A 495 14.78 3.11 -18.56
C ALA A 495 13.56 2.75 -19.39
N GLU A 496 13.55 3.18 -20.63
CA GLU A 496 12.59 2.71 -21.60
C GLU A 496 12.89 1.25 -21.93
N THR A 497 11.98 0.35 -21.57
CA THR A 497 12.20 -1.09 -21.69
C THR A 497 10.88 -1.88 -21.68
N SER A 498 10.96 -3.18 -21.88
CA SER A 498 9.90 -4.13 -21.54
C SER A 498 10.47 -5.28 -20.73
N LEU A 499 9.70 -5.78 -19.76
CA LEU A 499 10.09 -6.91 -18.92
C LEU A 499 9.36 -8.16 -19.39
N THR A 500 10.12 -9.19 -19.77
CA THR A 500 9.58 -10.55 -19.97
C THR A 500 9.33 -11.18 -18.61
N ALA A 501 8.08 -11.11 -18.18
CA ALA A 501 7.62 -11.58 -16.88
C ALA A 501 7.32 -13.09 -16.92
N HIS A 502 7.92 -13.87 -16.01
CA HIS A 502 7.62 -15.28 -15.83
C HIS A 502 6.80 -15.49 -14.55
N PHE A 503 5.65 -16.12 -14.66
CA PHE A 503 4.72 -16.31 -13.55
C PHE A 503 3.89 -17.59 -13.68
N ASN A 504 3.03 -17.87 -12.70
CA ASN A 504 2.04 -18.95 -12.77
C ASN A 504 0.65 -18.45 -12.41
N TYR A 505 -0.36 -19.16 -12.87
CA TYR A 505 -1.73 -18.96 -12.46
C TYR A 505 -2.03 -19.78 -11.19
N VAL A 506 -2.75 -19.18 -10.24
CA VAL A 506 -3.13 -19.81 -8.97
C VAL A 506 -4.63 -19.65 -8.75
N SER A 507 -5.36 -20.74 -8.52
CA SER A 507 -6.83 -20.71 -8.36
C SER A 507 -7.31 -20.87 -6.92
N ARG A 508 -6.44 -21.28 -5.99
CA ARG A 508 -6.81 -21.45 -4.57
C ARG A 508 -7.06 -20.11 -3.88
N GLU A 509 -7.97 -20.08 -2.92
CA GLU A 509 -8.27 -18.90 -2.13
C GLU A 509 -7.73 -19.02 -0.70
N THR A 510 -7.15 -17.93 -0.18
CA THR A 510 -6.72 -17.84 1.21
C THR A 510 -7.91 -17.60 2.15
N PHE A 511 -7.68 -17.76 3.46
CA PHE A 511 -8.68 -17.38 4.46
C PHE A 511 -8.96 -15.87 4.40
N TYR A 512 -7.90 -15.04 4.22
CA TYR A 512 -8.04 -13.60 4.08
C TYR A 512 -8.87 -13.22 2.84
N THR A 513 -8.61 -13.84 1.69
CA THR A 513 -9.40 -13.62 0.48
C THR A 513 -10.90 -13.82 0.74
N ARG A 514 -11.26 -14.89 1.45
CA ARG A 514 -12.67 -15.22 1.75
C ARG A 514 -13.30 -14.29 2.76
N HIS A 515 -12.61 -13.98 3.87
CA HIS A 515 -13.19 -13.34 5.04
C HIS A 515 -12.77 -11.87 5.22
N GLY A 516 -11.69 -11.42 4.53
CA GLY A 516 -11.17 -10.05 4.60
C GLY A 516 -10.69 -9.66 6.00
N ASP A 517 -10.99 -8.45 6.40
CA ASP A 517 -10.50 -7.78 7.61
C ASP A 517 -11.16 -8.28 8.92
N LEU A 518 -11.55 -9.56 9.01
CA LEU A 518 -12.26 -10.11 10.17
C LEU A 518 -11.52 -9.83 11.48
N LEU A 519 -10.20 -10.07 11.52
CA LEU A 519 -9.38 -9.80 12.71
C LEU A 519 -9.44 -8.32 13.10
N ALA A 520 -9.33 -7.42 12.14
CA ALA A 520 -9.35 -5.99 12.39
C ALA A 520 -10.70 -5.52 12.92
N TRP A 521 -11.81 -6.06 12.43
CA TRP A 521 -13.15 -5.81 12.96
C TRP A 521 -13.33 -6.33 14.38
N LEU A 522 -12.80 -7.52 14.71
CA LEU A 522 -12.79 -8.03 16.09
C LEU A 522 -11.99 -7.10 17.02
N CYS A 523 -10.85 -6.60 16.55
CA CYS A 523 -10.06 -5.62 17.29
C CYS A 523 -10.82 -4.30 17.50
N ALA A 524 -11.58 -3.84 16.49
CA ALA A 524 -12.42 -2.65 16.61
C ALA A 524 -13.55 -2.83 17.66
N ILE A 525 -14.17 -3.98 17.71
CA ILE A 525 -15.18 -4.30 18.75
C ILE A 525 -14.54 -4.24 20.15
N ILE A 526 -13.36 -4.84 20.34
CA ILE A 526 -12.62 -4.77 21.62
C ILE A 526 -12.33 -3.31 21.99
N ALA A 527 -11.87 -2.51 21.02
CA ALA A 527 -11.56 -1.10 21.23
C ALA A 527 -12.81 -0.30 21.65
N ILE A 528 -13.95 -0.53 21.00
CA ILE A 528 -15.22 0.13 21.33
C ILE A 528 -15.68 -0.25 22.76
N VAL A 529 -15.64 -1.56 23.11
CA VAL A 529 -16.06 -2.03 24.44
C VAL A 529 -15.20 -1.36 25.52
N LEU A 530 -13.87 -1.37 25.36
CA LEU A 530 -12.97 -0.74 26.32
C LEU A 530 -13.13 0.77 26.38
N ALA A 531 -13.43 1.42 25.26
CA ALA A 531 -13.67 2.86 25.21
C ALA A 531 -14.95 3.25 25.96
N VAL A 532 -16.04 2.49 25.75
CA VAL A 532 -17.33 2.73 26.41
C VAL A 532 -17.20 2.50 27.91
N ASP A 533 -16.62 1.37 28.33
CA ASP A 533 -16.43 1.06 29.75
C ASP A 533 -15.53 2.11 30.43
N GLY A 534 -14.41 2.47 29.82
CA GLY A 534 -13.49 3.50 30.34
C GLY A 534 -14.09 4.90 30.39
N ALA A 535 -15.05 5.22 29.51
CA ALA A 535 -15.76 6.49 29.51
C ALA A 535 -16.81 6.55 30.64
N VAL A 536 -17.52 5.43 30.89
CA VAL A 536 -18.60 5.33 31.88
C VAL A 536 -18.05 5.26 33.30
N GLN A 537 -16.88 4.70 33.53
CA GLN A 537 -16.23 4.65 34.85
C GLN A 537 -15.84 6.03 35.37
N ASN A 538 -16.85 6.82 35.75
CA ASN A 538 -16.74 8.25 36.05
C ASN A 538 -16.02 8.54 37.38
N ASN A 539 -15.75 7.54 38.25
CA ASN A 539 -15.27 7.79 39.62
C ASN A 539 -14.43 6.65 40.19
N TYR A 540 -13.43 6.15 39.50
CA TYR A 540 -12.49 5.31 40.21
C TYR A 540 -11.49 6.16 41.00
N ARG A 541 -11.79 6.36 42.30
CA ARG A 541 -10.80 6.83 43.28
C ARG A 541 -9.70 5.77 43.36
N PRO A 542 -8.40 6.14 43.18
CA PRO A 542 -7.33 5.21 43.45
C PRO A 542 -7.15 5.12 44.97
N GLY A 543 -7.84 4.22 45.56
CA GLY A 543 -7.73 3.92 46.98
C GLY A 543 -8.28 2.52 47.22
N THR A 544 -7.40 1.56 47.18
CA THR A 544 -7.28 0.34 47.93
C THR A 544 -6.74 -0.83 47.11
N LYS A 545 -5.54 -1.24 47.54
CA LYS A 545 -5.02 -2.63 47.63
C LYS A 545 -4.68 -3.32 46.30
N ILE A 546 -3.58 -3.92 46.13
CA ILE A 546 -2.39 -4.48 46.86
C ILE A 546 -1.28 -4.59 45.86
#